data_37ab277a1b39bc3c56cf9b567ace1586
#
_entry.id   37ab277a1b39bc3c56cf9b567ace1586
#
_cell.length_a   1.000
_cell.length_b   1.000
_cell.length_c   1.000
_cell.angle_alpha   90.00
_cell.angle_beta   90.00
_cell.angle_gamma   90.00
#
_symmetry.space_group_name_H-M   'P 1'
#
loop_
_entity.id
_entity.type
_entity.pdbx_description
1 polymer ?
#
loop_
_entity_poly.entity_id
_entity_poly.type
_entity_poly.pdbx_seq_one_letter_code
_entity_poly.pdbx_strand_id
1 'polypeptide(L)'
;MRQRIMIAIALACRPKLLIADEPTTALDVTIQAQVLELIADIRLRLGMSVVLITHDLGVVSEYCDRVMVMYAGQVVEEGPTASVIQNPQHPYTRGLLQSIPRLSLRGQKIRPIEGQVPDLIDLPPQCRFYSRCSERLDACMNRIDMRELGEQRRARCIRLSEAKA
;
A
#
# COMPACT_ATOMS: atom_id res chain seq x y z
N MET A 1 4.60 2.54 -25.97
CA MET A 1 3.40 2.68 -26.82
C MET A 1 2.22 1.80 -26.37
N ARG A 2 2.38 0.52 -26.08
CA ARG A 2 1.26 -0.38 -25.67
C ARG A 2 0.43 0.15 -24.50
N GLN A 3 1.05 0.60 -23.40
CA GLN A 3 0.32 1.12 -22.24
C GLN A 3 -0.53 2.35 -22.53
N ARG A 4 -0.04 3.29 -23.35
CA ARG A 4 -0.84 4.47 -23.75
C ARG A 4 -2.10 4.06 -24.52
N ILE A 5 -2.01 3.02 -25.36
CA ILE A 5 -3.17 2.47 -26.08
C ILE A 5 -4.13 1.80 -25.10
N MET A 6 -3.67 0.98 -24.15
CA MET A 6 -4.51 0.37 -23.13
C MET A 6 -5.24 1.41 -22.29
N ILE A 7 -4.54 2.47 -21.85
CA ILE A 7 -5.14 3.60 -21.14
C ILE A 7 -6.21 4.26 -22.01
N ALA A 8 -5.93 4.52 -23.28
CA ALA A 8 -6.90 5.15 -24.21
C ALA A 8 -8.16 4.28 -24.37
N ILE A 9 -8.00 2.95 -24.48
CA ILE A 9 -9.13 2.02 -24.55
C ILE A 9 -9.95 2.05 -23.24
N ALA A 10 -9.28 2.00 -22.08
CA ALA A 10 -9.95 2.04 -20.78
C ALA A 10 -10.74 3.34 -20.56
N LEU A 11 -10.30 4.44 -21.16
CA LEU A 11 -10.91 5.75 -21.02
C LEU A 11 -11.96 6.07 -22.09
N ALA A 12 -12.07 5.26 -23.15
CA ALA A 12 -12.96 5.53 -24.29
C ALA A 12 -14.43 5.75 -23.88
N CYS A 13 -14.90 5.06 -22.83
CA CYS A 13 -16.25 5.17 -22.31
C CYS A 13 -16.40 6.21 -21.18
N ARG A 14 -15.41 7.07 -20.94
CA ARG A 14 -15.40 8.08 -19.86
C ARG A 14 -15.81 7.52 -18.51
N PRO A 15 -15.09 6.55 -17.96
CA PRO A 15 -15.45 5.90 -16.70
C PRO A 15 -15.35 6.89 -15.52
N LYS A 16 -16.13 6.67 -14.47
CA LYS A 16 -16.03 7.40 -13.21
C LYS A 16 -14.89 6.88 -12.32
N LEU A 17 -14.46 5.65 -12.54
CA LEU A 17 -13.40 4.95 -11.81
C LEU A 17 -12.51 4.21 -12.78
N LEU A 18 -11.20 4.44 -12.68
CA LEU A 18 -10.15 3.66 -13.35
C LEU A 18 -9.45 2.77 -12.32
N ILE A 19 -9.36 1.47 -12.60
CA ILE A 19 -8.53 0.54 -11.83
C ILE A 19 -7.27 0.25 -12.65
N ALA A 20 -6.11 0.64 -12.15
CA ALA A 20 -4.82 0.44 -12.78
C ALA A 20 -4.01 -0.56 -11.94
N ASP A 21 -3.95 -1.80 -12.41
CA ASP A 21 -3.23 -2.90 -11.76
C ASP A 21 -1.82 -2.98 -12.35
N GLU A 22 -0.83 -2.61 -11.54
CA GLU A 22 0.59 -2.53 -11.89
C GLU A 22 0.84 -1.87 -13.27
N PRO A 23 0.34 -0.65 -13.53
CA PRO A 23 0.34 -0.07 -14.87
C PRO A 23 1.74 0.25 -15.39
N THR A 24 2.74 0.20 -14.53
CA THR A 24 4.14 0.55 -14.84
C THR A 24 5.09 -0.64 -14.76
N THR A 25 4.60 -1.85 -14.55
CA THR A 25 5.42 -3.06 -14.50
C THR A 25 6.21 -3.25 -15.80
N ALA A 26 7.48 -3.59 -15.69
CA ALA A 26 8.44 -3.77 -16.77
C ALA A 26 8.72 -2.51 -17.62
N LEU A 27 8.50 -1.32 -17.09
CA LEU A 27 8.92 -0.06 -17.69
C LEU A 27 10.22 0.45 -17.04
N ASP A 28 11.00 1.18 -17.82
CA ASP A 28 12.07 1.99 -17.25
C ASP A 28 11.49 3.17 -16.44
N VAL A 29 12.29 3.71 -15.51
CA VAL A 29 11.87 4.74 -14.56
C VAL A 29 11.31 5.98 -15.24
N THR A 30 11.87 6.37 -16.39
CA THR A 30 11.44 7.56 -17.13
C THR A 30 10.06 7.36 -17.74
N ILE A 31 9.82 6.22 -18.37
CA ILE A 31 8.52 5.88 -18.96
C ILE A 31 7.47 5.63 -17.87
N GLN A 32 7.86 5.06 -16.74
CA GLN A 32 7.00 4.90 -15.57
C GLN A 32 6.45 6.26 -15.11
N ALA A 33 7.34 7.23 -14.88
CA ALA A 33 6.94 8.59 -14.50
C ALA A 33 5.96 9.21 -15.51
N GLN A 34 6.26 9.13 -16.80
CA GLN A 34 5.38 9.66 -17.87
C GLN A 34 3.98 9.02 -17.88
N VAL A 35 3.88 7.72 -17.61
CA VAL A 35 2.59 7.02 -17.55
C VAL A 35 1.78 7.46 -16.33
N LEU A 36 2.42 7.61 -15.18
CA LEU A 36 1.77 8.04 -13.94
C LEU A 36 1.31 9.50 -14.02
N GLU A 37 2.14 10.39 -14.56
CA GLU A 37 1.77 11.79 -14.85
C GLU A 37 0.58 11.87 -15.81
N LEU A 38 0.58 11.05 -16.87
CA LEU A 38 -0.55 10.98 -17.81
C LEU A 38 -1.84 10.57 -17.10
N ILE A 39 -1.81 9.54 -16.24
CA ILE A 39 -2.97 9.09 -15.48
C ILE A 39 -3.46 10.20 -14.55
N ALA A 40 -2.54 10.88 -13.85
CA ALA A 40 -2.85 11.98 -12.94
C ALA A 40 -3.51 13.16 -13.67
N ASP A 41 -2.98 13.57 -14.82
CA ASP A 41 -3.54 14.64 -15.65
C ASP A 41 -4.95 14.28 -16.16
N ILE A 42 -5.12 13.09 -16.68
CA ILE A 42 -6.42 12.61 -17.17
C ILE A 42 -7.44 12.52 -16.01
N ARG A 43 -7.04 12.05 -14.83
CA ARG A 43 -7.88 12.03 -13.61
C ARG A 43 -8.47 13.42 -13.34
N LEU A 44 -7.63 14.44 -13.36
CA LEU A 44 -8.05 15.82 -13.10
C LEU A 44 -8.98 16.35 -14.20
N ARG A 45 -8.64 16.12 -15.47
CA ARG A 45 -9.45 16.60 -16.62
C ARG A 45 -10.83 15.97 -16.70
N LEU A 46 -10.93 14.67 -16.39
CA LEU A 46 -12.19 13.94 -16.47
C LEU A 46 -12.97 13.90 -15.15
N GLY A 47 -12.41 14.39 -14.05
CA GLY A 47 -13.04 14.32 -12.72
C GLY A 47 -13.28 12.88 -12.25
N MET A 48 -12.43 11.92 -12.65
CA MET A 48 -12.59 10.51 -12.29
C MET A 48 -11.75 10.13 -11.07
N SER A 49 -12.13 9.04 -10.40
CA SER A 49 -11.32 8.40 -9.37
C SER A 49 -10.38 7.36 -9.96
N VAL A 50 -9.23 7.15 -9.32
CA VAL A 50 -8.26 6.12 -9.73
C VAL A 50 -7.94 5.23 -8.54
N VAL A 51 -8.00 3.92 -8.73
CA VAL A 51 -7.42 2.91 -7.83
C VAL A 51 -6.14 2.43 -8.49
N LEU A 52 -5.00 2.72 -7.86
CA LEU A 52 -3.69 2.29 -8.32
C LEU A 52 -3.21 1.12 -7.47
N ILE A 53 -2.99 -0.05 -8.08
CA ILE A 53 -2.41 -1.22 -7.44
C ILE A 53 -0.94 -1.25 -7.82
N THR A 54 -0.06 -1.22 -6.82
CA THR A 54 1.39 -1.22 -7.02
C THR A 54 2.12 -1.72 -5.78
N HIS A 55 3.32 -2.23 -5.96
CA HIS A 55 4.25 -2.57 -4.89
C HIS A 55 5.27 -1.45 -4.62
N ASP A 56 5.24 -0.37 -5.39
CA ASP A 56 6.16 0.77 -5.26
C ASP A 56 5.57 1.85 -4.34
N LEU A 57 6.06 1.90 -3.11
CA LEU A 57 5.64 2.90 -2.12
C LEU A 57 6.10 4.32 -2.47
N GLY A 58 7.12 4.48 -3.30
CA GLY A 58 7.52 5.78 -3.85
C GLY A 58 6.42 6.36 -4.72
N VAL A 59 5.89 5.54 -5.63
CA VAL A 59 4.73 5.88 -6.47
C VAL A 59 3.51 6.21 -5.62
N VAL A 60 3.21 5.39 -4.60
CA VAL A 60 2.09 5.65 -3.67
C VAL A 60 2.26 7.00 -2.97
N SER A 61 3.47 7.30 -2.50
CA SER A 61 3.77 8.56 -1.80
C SER A 61 3.55 9.80 -2.65
N GLU A 62 3.81 9.70 -3.96
CA GLU A 62 3.78 10.83 -4.89
C GLU A 62 2.40 11.03 -5.52
N TYR A 63 1.70 9.94 -5.86
CA TYR A 63 0.49 10.01 -6.69
C TYR A 63 -0.83 9.69 -5.97
N CYS A 64 -0.80 9.15 -4.74
CA CYS A 64 -2.00 8.69 -4.05
C CYS A 64 -2.37 9.56 -2.86
N ASP A 65 -3.64 10.01 -2.79
CA ASP A 65 -4.19 10.74 -1.65
C ASP A 65 -4.38 9.82 -0.43
N ARG A 66 -4.76 8.56 -0.66
CA ARG A 66 -5.01 7.54 0.35
C ARG A 66 -4.34 6.23 -0.05
N VAL A 67 -3.95 5.44 0.93
CA VAL A 67 -3.35 4.13 0.73
C VAL A 67 -4.07 3.06 1.56
N MET A 68 -4.20 1.87 0.96
CA MET A 68 -4.57 0.63 1.64
C MET A 68 -3.41 -0.35 1.52
N VAL A 69 -2.78 -0.69 2.63
CA VAL A 69 -1.71 -1.70 2.68
C VAL A 69 -2.33 -3.07 2.86
N MET A 70 -2.01 -3.99 1.95
CA MET A 70 -2.52 -5.35 1.97
C MET A 70 -1.42 -6.36 2.29
N TYR A 71 -1.76 -7.38 3.07
CA TYR A 71 -0.90 -8.52 3.34
C TYR A 71 -1.71 -9.81 3.31
N ALA A 72 -1.24 -10.79 2.56
CA ALA A 72 -1.88 -12.11 2.43
C ALA A 72 -3.39 -12.02 2.15
N GLY A 73 -3.82 -11.15 1.22
CA GLY A 73 -5.23 -10.96 0.83
C GLY A 73 -6.09 -10.18 1.85
N GLN A 74 -5.47 -9.49 2.83
CA GLN A 74 -6.20 -8.73 3.84
C GLN A 74 -5.65 -7.32 3.97
N VAL A 75 -6.53 -6.31 4.08
CA VAL A 75 -6.13 -4.95 4.42
C VAL A 75 -5.64 -4.93 5.87
N VAL A 76 -4.41 -4.49 6.09
CA VAL A 76 -3.77 -4.42 7.42
C VAL A 76 -3.68 -3.00 7.94
N GLU A 77 -3.60 -2.01 7.06
CA GLU A 77 -3.61 -0.59 7.42
C GLU A 77 -4.14 0.24 6.25
N GLU A 78 -4.88 1.30 6.54
CA GLU A 78 -5.35 2.25 5.54
C GLU A 78 -5.48 3.66 6.12
N GLY A 79 -5.41 4.66 5.25
CA GLY A 79 -5.57 6.06 5.63
C GLY A 79 -5.03 7.05 4.59
N PRO A 80 -4.98 8.35 4.95
CA PRO A 80 -4.26 9.34 4.17
C PRO A 80 -2.81 8.92 3.98
N THR A 81 -2.29 9.01 2.76
CA THR A 81 -0.95 8.49 2.41
C THR A 81 0.14 9.08 3.30
N ALA A 82 0.12 10.40 3.50
CA ALA A 82 1.09 11.08 4.35
C ALA A 82 1.10 10.52 5.78
N SER A 83 -0.08 10.32 6.38
CA SER A 83 -0.21 9.81 7.75
C SER A 83 0.28 8.36 7.89
N VAL A 84 -0.04 7.49 6.91
CA VAL A 84 0.41 6.08 6.93
C VAL A 84 1.91 5.97 6.73
N ILE A 85 2.50 6.79 5.84
CA ILE A 85 3.95 6.76 5.57
C ILE A 85 4.76 7.36 6.72
N GLN A 86 4.31 8.46 7.31
CA GLN A 86 5.05 9.14 8.38
C GLN A 86 4.93 8.43 9.73
N ASN A 87 3.78 7.82 10.01
CA ASN A 87 3.50 7.16 11.29
C ASN A 87 2.77 5.83 11.08
N PRO A 88 3.41 4.81 10.46
CA PRO A 88 2.81 3.51 10.20
C PRO A 88 2.48 2.79 11.52
N GLN A 89 1.27 2.26 11.62
CA GLN A 89 0.78 1.62 12.85
C GLN A 89 0.93 0.10 12.80
N HIS A 90 0.74 -0.51 11.63
CA HIS A 90 0.88 -1.95 11.50
C HIS A 90 2.36 -2.36 11.34
N PRO A 91 2.88 -3.38 12.05
CA PRO A 91 4.26 -3.83 11.95
C PRO A 91 4.71 -4.18 10.53
N TYR A 92 3.82 -4.73 9.71
CA TYR A 92 4.10 -5.00 8.29
C TYR A 92 4.35 -3.71 7.50
N THR A 93 3.51 -2.67 7.69
CA THR A 93 3.68 -1.36 7.03
C THR A 93 5.01 -0.73 7.42
N ARG A 94 5.39 -0.81 8.71
CA ARG A 94 6.71 -0.36 9.19
C ARG A 94 7.85 -1.12 8.50
N GLY A 95 7.73 -2.45 8.41
CA GLY A 95 8.72 -3.28 7.75
C GLY A 95 8.87 -2.95 6.27
N LEU A 96 7.77 -2.74 5.54
CA LEU A 96 7.80 -2.32 4.14
C LEU A 96 8.55 -1.00 3.96
N LEU A 97 8.21 0.01 4.77
CA LEU A 97 8.84 1.33 4.69
C LEU A 97 10.34 1.30 5.05
N GLN A 98 10.75 0.40 5.96
CA GLN A 98 12.16 0.19 6.32
C GLN A 98 12.95 -0.57 5.26
N SER A 99 12.26 -1.31 4.38
CA SER A 99 12.88 -2.06 3.28
C SER A 99 13.15 -1.19 2.04
N ILE A 100 12.68 0.06 2.02
CA ILE A 100 12.91 0.98 0.90
C ILE A 100 14.26 1.68 1.08
N PRO A 101 15.15 1.63 0.06
CA PRO A 101 16.40 2.40 0.08
C PRO A 101 16.09 3.90 0.08
N ARG A 102 16.29 4.58 1.19
CA ARG A 102 16.19 6.04 1.26
C ARG A 102 17.54 6.64 0.92
N LEU A 103 17.60 7.51 -0.09
CA LEU A 103 18.82 8.23 -0.49
C LEU A 103 19.46 9.03 0.66
N SER A 104 18.67 9.44 1.65
CA SER A 104 19.10 10.19 2.83
C SER A 104 19.79 9.35 3.91
N LEU A 105 19.70 8.01 3.83
CA LEU A 105 20.22 7.08 4.85
C LEU A 105 21.42 6.29 4.32
N ARG A 106 22.41 6.99 3.76
CA ARG A 106 23.70 6.37 3.38
C ARG A 106 24.30 5.66 4.59
N GLY A 107 24.40 4.32 4.53
CA GLY A 107 25.00 3.49 5.57
C GLY A 107 24.01 2.70 6.45
N GLN A 108 22.71 2.89 6.37
CA GLN A 108 21.75 2.00 7.05
C GLN A 108 21.56 0.72 6.23
N LYS A 109 21.73 -0.43 6.91
CA LYS A 109 21.44 -1.74 6.31
C LYS A 109 19.93 -1.86 6.07
N ILE A 110 19.55 -2.15 4.84
CA ILE A 110 18.17 -2.55 4.50
C ILE A 110 17.85 -3.78 5.33
N ARG A 111 16.74 -3.74 6.09
CA ARG A 111 16.25 -4.88 6.85
C ARG A 111 15.06 -5.49 6.11
N PRO A 112 15.24 -6.62 5.42
CA PRO A 112 14.12 -7.31 4.80
C PRO A 112 13.19 -7.85 5.88
N ILE A 113 11.90 -7.97 5.54
CA ILE A 113 10.94 -8.67 6.40
C ILE A 113 11.23 -10.15 6.30
N GLU A 114 11.72 -10.76 7.39
CA GLU A 114 12.09 -12.16 7.45
C GLU A 114 10.90 -13.11 7.26
N GLY A 115 11.17 -14.34 6.84
CA GLY A 115 10.19 -15.40 6.65
C GLY A 115 9.42 -15.30 5.33
N GLN A 116 8.54 -16.28 5.10
CA GLN A 116 7.73 -16.39 3.89
C GLN A 116 6.28 -15.96 4.14
N VAL A 117 5.60 -15.50 3.09
CA VAL A 117 4.16 -15.23 3.12
C VAL A 117 3.44 -16.55 3.38
N PRO A 118 2.45 -16.61 4.31
CA PRO A 118 1.72 -17.84 4.55
C PRO A 118 0.95 -18.28 3.30
N ASP A 119 0.76 -19.58 3.18
CA ASP A 119 -0.17 -20.11 2.19
C ASP A 119 -1.56 -19.54 2.43
N LEU A 120 -2.23 -19.14 1.35
CA LEU A 120 -3.56 -18.51 1.44
C LEU A 120 -4.70 -19.53 1.58
N ILE A 121 -4.39 -20.82 1.51
CA ILE A 121 -5.35 -21.91 1.67
C ILE A 121 -5.52 -22.19 3.16
N ASP A 122 -6.76 -22.25 3.63
CA ASP A 122 -7.15 -22.62 5.01
C ASP A 122 -6.43 -21.82 6.11
N LEU A 123 -6.28 -20.51 5.90
CA LEU A 123 -5.66 -19.63 6.89
C LEU A 123 -6.42 -19.66 8.22
N PRO A 124 -5.74 -19.92 9.35
CA PRO A 124 -6.36 -19.87 10.66
C PRO A 124 -6.91 -18.48 10.97
N PRO A 125 -7.91 -18.36 11.87
CA PRO A 125 -8.51 -17.08 12.25
C PRO A 125 -7.59 -16.27 13.19
N GLN A 126 -6.39 -15.94 12.70
CA GLN A 126 -5.37 -15.18 13.41
C GLN A 126 -4.88 -13.99 12.58
N CYS A 127 -4.05 -13.15 13.17
CA CYS A 127 -3.33 -12.14 12.43
C CYS A 127 -2.51 -12.79 11.31
N ARG A 128 -2.79 -12.46 10.04
CA ARG A 128 -2.08 -13.06 8.89
C ARG A 128 -0.58 -12.80 8.89
N PHE A 129 -0.14 -11.71 9.54
CA PHE A 129 1.27 -11.39 9.70
C PHE A 129 1.91 -12.04 10.93
N TYR A 130 1.18 -12.82 11.74
CA TYR A 130 1.64 -13.39 13.01
C TYR A 130 3.00 -14.10 12.91
N SER A 131 3.18 -14.99 11.95
CA SER A 131 4.42 -15.78 11.80
C SER A 131 5.68 -14.95 11.54
N ARG A 132 5.51 -13.76 10.93
CA ARG A 132 6.60 -12.86 10.54
C ARG A 132 6.70 -11.61 11.42
N CYS A 133 5.78 -11.44 12.36
CA CYS A 133 5.73 -10.26 13.22
C CYS A 133 6.71 -10.40 14.38
N SER A 134 7.72 -9.53 14.44
CA SER A 134 8.66 -9.45 15.56
C SER A 134 8.01 -8.97 16.86
N GLU A 135 6.83 -8.34 16.74
CA GLU A 135 6.07 -7.75 17.85
C GLU A 135 4.83 -8.58 18.21
N ARG A 136 4.76 -9.85 17.76
CA ARG A 136 3.61 -10.72 18.00
C ARG A 136 3.36 -10.96 19.48
N LEU A 137 2.09 -11.06 19.85
CA LEU A 137 1.59 -11.47 21.16
C LEU A 137 0.71 -12.71 21.00
N ASP A 138 0.51 -13.47 22.06
CA ASP A 138 -0.39 -14.65 22.02
C ASP A 138 -1.81 -14.26 21.60
N ALA A 139 -2.28 -13.09 22.01
CA ALA A 139 -3.57 -12.55 21.58
C ALA A 139 -3.70 -12.38 20.05
N CYS A 140 -2.58 -12.29 19.30
CA CYS A 140 -2.60 -12.21 17.84
C CYS A 140 -2.96 -13.56 17.17
N MET A 141 -3.02 -14.67 17.93
CA MET A 141 -3.55 -15.96 17.46
C MET A 141 -5.08 -15.93 17.26
N ASN A 142 -5.75 -14.90 17.72
CA ASN A 142 -7.16 -14.68 17.49
C ASN A 142 -7.38 -13.74 16.32
N ARG A 143 -8.62 -13.71 15.81
CA ARG A 143 -9.04 -12.75 14.78
C ARG A 143 -8.87 -11.33 15.31
N ILE A 144 -8.22 -10.49 14.51
CA ILE A 144 -8.06 -9.07 14.78
C ILE A 144 -8.87 -8.30 13.74
N ASP A 145 -9.81 -7.49 14.20
CA ASP A 145 -10.60 -6.61 13.34
C ASP A 145 -9.91 -5.26 13.12
N MET A 146 -10.33 -4.55 12.08
CA MET A 146 -9.86 -3.18 11.82
C MET A 146 -10.34 -2.28 12.96
N ARG A 147 -9.41 -1.44 13.46
CA ARG A 147 -9.68 -0.45 14.50
C ARG A 147 -9.49 0.94 13.96
N GLU A 148 -10.39 1.84 14.30
CA GLU A 148 -10.28 3.26 13.98
C GLU A 148 -9.16 3.91 14.80
N LEU A 149 -8.40 4.78 14.14
CA LEU A 149 -7.26 5.51 14.73
C LEU A 149 -7.46 7.03 14.68
N GLY A 150 -8.67 7.48 14.31
CA GLY A 150 -8.92 8.89 13.98
C GLY A 150 -8.41 9.26 12.57
N GLU A 151 -8.70 10.49 12.14
CA GLU A 151 -8.25 11.04 10.85
C GLU A 151 -8.48 10.13 9.64
N GLN A 152 -9.59 9.39 9.62
CA GLN A 152 -9.94 8.42 8.57
C GLN A 152 -8.88 7.33 8.38
N ARG A 153 -8.15 6.98 9.44
CA ARG A 153 -7.17 5.89 9.48
C ARG A 153 -7.74 4.68 10.18
N ARG A 154 -7.35 3.50 9.69
CA ARG A 154 -7.67 2.23 10.34
C ARG A 154 -6.49 1.28 10.25
N ALA A 155 -6.30 0.43 11.25
CA ALA A 155 -5.31 -0.63 11.20
C ALA A 155 -5.79 -1.90 11.91
N ARG A 156 -5.30 -3.02 11.44
CA ARG A 156 -5.62 -4.36 11.94
C ARG A 156 -4.49 -4.87 12.82
N CYS A 157 -4.34 -4.24 13.98
CA CYS A 157 -3.32 -4.61 14.96
C CYS A 157 -3.85 -4.40 16.38
N ILE A 158 -3.41 -5.24 17.33
CA ILE A 158 -3.74 -5.08 18.75
C ILE A 158 -2.78 -4.13 19.48
N ARG A 159 -1.60 -3.88 18.89
CA ARG A 159 -0.57 -2.99 19.43
C ARG A 159 -0.72 -1.54 18.98
N LEU A 160 -1.90 -1.16 18.55
CA LEU A 160 -2.15 0.24 18.19
C LEU A 160 -1.95 1.09 19.44
N SER A 161 -1.05 2.08 19.35
CA SER A 161 -1.03 3.15 20.34
C SER A 161 -2.39 3.83 20.29
N GLU A 162 -3.06 3.95 21.43
CA GLU A 162 -4.26 4.75 21.51
C GLU A 162 -3.95 6.13 20.92
N ALA A 163 -4.75 6.56 19.96
CA ALA A 163 -4.64 7.92 19.45
C ALA A 163 -4.78 8.83 20.66
N LYS A 164 -3.75 9.58 20.98
CA LYS A 164 -3.90 10.68 21.95
C LYS A 164 -4.98 11.59 21.38
N ALA A 165 -6.12 11.57 22.05
CA ALA A 165 -7.25 12.45 21.77
C ALA A 165 -6.84 13.92 21.89
#